data_c57bad30d0b108ae2cd15a9dbe0aaef8
#
_entry.id   c57bad30d0b108ae2cd15a9dbe0aaef8
#
_cell.length_a   1.000
_cell.length_b   1.000
_cell.length_c   1.000
_cell.angle_alpha   90.00
_cell.angle_beta   90.00
_cell.angle_gamma   90.00
#
_symmetry.space_group_name_H-M   'P 1'
#
loop_
_entity.id
_entity.type
_entity.pdbx_description
1 polymer ?
#
loop_
_entity_poly.entity_id
_entity_poly.type
_entity_poly.pdbx_seq_one_letter_code
_entity_poly.pdbx_strand_id
1 'polypeptide(L)'
;HDVDAGLGLFGVAWGLFPSIQGSWVLTNEDWFKSNNIVNMLKVSAGFESVGNDAIDNTATLTYLSSDLLLGNSTSSIGIGQIGNSSLRWETTNRFNAGLEGNFFNNRLNLRANYFMSKTNNLVTLGTLAYVAGLSDYYTNDGALKNHGFDVAFNAKVVNEKNFKFELGASMGHYKNELTRLPQGQTSFETKMYNGTILSKVGE
;
A
#
# COMPACT_ATOMS: atom_id res chain seq x y z
N HIS A 1 21.28 0.27 -12.17
CA HIS A 1 20.62 0.28 -10.87
C HIS A 1 21.02 1.58 -10.21
N ASP A 2 20.19 2.57 -10.38
CA ASP A 2 20.32 3.79 -9.62
C ASP A 2 20.05 3.43 -8.16
N VAL A 3 21.09 3.47 -7.37
CA VAL A 3 20.97 3.46 -5.92
C VAL A 3 20.40 4.84 -5.60
N ASP A 4 19.07 4.92 -5.54
CA ASP A 4 18.43 6.11 -5.02
C ASP A 4 18.96 6.33 -3.61
N ALA A 5 19.69 7.42 -3.48
CA ALA A 5 20.49 7.70 -2.30
C ALA A 5 19.65 8.11 -1.07
N GLY A 6 18.32 7.95 -1.11
CA GLY A 6 17.43 8.39 -0.05
C GLY A 6 17.80 7.88 1.33
N LEU A 7 17.92 6.59 1.49
CA LEU A 7 18.37 5.96 2.74
C LEU A 7 19.81 5.44 2.67
N GLY A 8 20.45 5.44 1.49
CA GLY A 8 21.73 4.79 1.25
C GLY A 8 22.94 5.44 1.95
N LEU A 9 22.91 6.71 2.28
CA LEU A 9 24.05 7.41 2.89
C LEU A 9 24.11 7.25 4.43
N PHE A 10 22.98 7.14 5.10
CA PHE A 10 22.90 7.11 6.57
C PHE A 10 21.85 6.15 7.13
N GLY A 11 21.05 5.50 6.27
CA GLY A 11 20.03 4.53 6.64
C GLY A 11 20.40 3.09 6.26
N VAL A 12 19.43 2.19 6.24
CA VAL A 12 19.60 0.79 5.81
C VAL A 12 19.56 0.71 4.30
N ALA A 13 20.72 0.56 3.66
CA ALA A 13 20.88 0.55 2.20
C ALA A 13 20.31 -0.71 1.49
N TRP A 14 20.06 -1.80 2.22
CA TRP A 14 19.61 -3.07 1.65
C TRP A 14 18.36 -3.60 2.33
N GLY A 15 17.41 -4.05 1.54
CA GLY A 15 16.21 -4.72 2.01
C GLY A 15 16.03 -6.08 1.32
N LEU A 16 15.53 -7.08 2.04
CA LEU A 16 15.13 -8.37 1.49
C LEU A 16 13.59 -8.42 1.43
N PHE A 17 13.06 -8.53 0.21
CA PHE A 17 11.62 -8.50 -0.06
C PHE A 17 11.18 -9.80 -0.75
N PRO A 18 10.96 -10.88 0.03
CA PRO A 18 10.57 -12.16 -0.53
C PRO A 18 9.14 -12.14 -1.05
N SER A 19 8.89 -12.92 -2.10
CA SER A 19 7.55 -13.21 -2.59
C SER A 19 7.41 -14.69 -2.93
N ILE A 20 6.23 -15.24 -2.67
CA ILE A 20 5.85 -16.60 -3.06
C ILE A 20 4.40 -16.59 -3.51
N GLN A 21 4.14 -17.24 -4.64
CA GLN A 21 2.78 -17.40 -5.16
C GLN A 21 2.60 -18.81 -5.69
N GLY A 22 1.44 -19.39 -5.43
CA GLY A 22 1.02 -20.68 -5.95
C GLY A 22 -0.40 -20.64 -6.50
N SER A 23 -0.67 -21.48 -7.47
CA SER A 23 -2.03 -21.70 -7.97
C SER A 23 -2.25 -23.18 -8.25
N TRP A 24 -3.48 -23.63 -8.03
CA TRP A 24 -3.89 -24.99 -8.20
C TRP A 24 -5.17 -25.07 -8.99
N VAL A 25 -5.14 -25.81 -10.09
CA VAL A 25 -6.31 -26.09 -10.93
C VAL A 25 -6.96 -27.38 -10.44
N LEU A 26 -8.00 -27.25 -9.61
CA LEU A 26 -8.69 -28.37 -8.96
C LEU A 26 -9.28 -29.35 -9.97
N THR A 27 -9.78 -28.85 -11.10
CA THR A 27 -10.41 -29.68 -12.14
C THR A 27 -9.42 -30.54 -12.94
N ASN A 28 -8.10 -30.39 -12.72
CA ASN A 28 -7.09 -31.28 -13.30
C ASN A 28 -6.85 -32.52 -12.44
N GLU A 29 -7.38 -32.53 -11.22
CA GLU A 29 -7.18 -33.63 -10.28
C GLU A 29 -8.15 -34.79 -10.55
N ASP A 30 -7.70 -36.02 -10.35
CA ASP A 30 -8.50 -37.23 -10.59
C ASP A 30 -9.75 -37.30 -9.70
N TRP A 31 -9.69 -36.75 -8.51
CA TRP A 31 -10.81 -36.70 -7.54
C TRP A 31 -11.82 -35.60 -7.83
N PHE A 32 -11.45 -34.59 -8.67
CA PHE A 32 -12.32 -33.46 -9.02
C PHE A 32 -12.29 -33.22 -10.54
N LYS A 33 -12.84 -34.12 -11.29
CA LYS A 33 -12.84 -34.01 -12.77
C LYS A 33 -13.82 -32.93 -13.24
N SER A 34 -13.40 -32.19 -14.27
CA SER A 34 -14.28 -31.26 -14.96
C SER A 34 -15.49 -31.98 -15.52
N ASN A 35 -16.62 -31.29 -15.55
CA ASN A 35 -17.89 -31.77 -16.09
C ASN A 35 -18.61 -30.64 -16.83
N ASN A 36 -19.81 -30.91 -17.34
CA ASN A 36 -20.57 -29.90 -18.10
C ASN A 36 -21.00 -28.67 -17.27
N ILE A 37 -20.97 -28.78 -15.94
CA ILE A 37 -21.31 -27.69 -15.03
C ILE A 37 -20.03 -26.93 -14.64
N VAL A 38 -18.99 -27.63 -14.20
CA VAL A 38 -17.72 -27.04 -13.78
C VAL A 38 -16.65 -27.43 -14.78
N ASN A 39 -16.25 -26.52 -15.64
CA ASN A 39 -15.25 -26.77 -16.67
C ASN A 39 -13.84 -26.50 -16.17
N MET A 40 -13.68 -25.49 -15.34
CA MET A 40 -12.41 -25.16 -14.71
C MET A 40 -12.68 -24.54 -13.34
N LEU A 41 -11.90 -24.96 -12.36
CA LEU A 41 -11.87 -24.33 -11.04
C LEU A 41 -10.41 -24.21 -10.60
N LYS A 42 -9.96 -22.99 -10.35
CA LYS A 42 -8.60 -22.66 -9.94
C LYS A 42 -8.63 -21.85 -8.64
N VAL A 43 -7.81 -22.23 -7.72
CA VAL A 43 -7.49 -21.44 -6.53
C VAL A 43 -6.06 -20.94 -6.62
N SER A 44 -5.82 -19.78 -6.06
CA SER A 44 -4.49 -19.17 -5.97
C SER A 44 -4.30 -18.52 -4.62
N ALA A 45 -3.06 -18.53 -4.15
CA ALA A 45 -2.67 -17.78 -2.96
C ALA A 45 -1.26 -17.25 -3.14
N GLY A 46 -1.00 -16.08 -2.60
CA GLY A 46 0.31 -15.44 -2.66
C GLY A 46 0.59 -14.61 -1.44
N PHE A 47 1.85 -14.55 -1.11
CA PHE A 47 2.39 -13.64 -0.10
C PHE A 47 3.58 -12.91 -0.71
N GLU A 48 3.64 -11.61 -0.48
CA GLU A 48 4.77 -10.78 -0.91
C GLU A 48 5.11 -9.75 0.17
N SER A 49 6.39 -9.45 0.26
CA SER A 49 6.92 -8.32 1.01
C SER A 49 7.50 -7.32 0.02
N VAL A 50 7.15 -6.05 0.17
CA VAL A 50 7.63 -4.96 -0.71
C VAL A 50 8.19 -3.86 0.16
N GLY A 51 9.36 -3.33 -0.22
CA GLY A 51 9.98 -2.18 0.42
C GLY A 51 9.71 -0.90 -0.36
N ASN A 52 9.65 0.21 0.36
CA ASN A 52 9.60 1.55 -0.21
C ASN A 52 10.56 2.46 0.56
N ASP A 53 11.46 3.12 -0.16
CA ASP A 53 12.43 4.09 0.35
C ASP A 53 12.27 5.48 -0.26
N ALA A 54 11.13 5.73 -0.92
CA ALA A 54 10.83 7.01 -1.57
C ALA A 54 10.63 8.13 -0.53
N ILE A 55 11.72 8.53 0.10
CA ILE A 55 11.80 9.61 1.09
C ILE A 55 12.76 10.67 0.54
N ASP A 56 12.55 11.92 0.93
CA ASP A 56 13.49 12.98 0.64
C ASP A 56 14.89 12.64 1.16
N ASN A 57 15.90 12.79 0.31
CA ASN A 57 17.29 12.49 0.64
C ASN A 57 17.81 13.29 1.86
N THR A 58 17.17 14.40 2.16
CA THR A 58 17.51 15.25 3.32
C THR A 58 16.88 14.79 4.62
N ALA A 59 15.93 13.82 4.59
CA ALA A 59 15.22 13.36 5.79
C ALA A 59 16.15 12.79 6.86
N THR A 60 17.31 12.25 6.47
CA THR A 60 18.34 11.73 7.38
C THR A 60 19.33 12.78 7.86
N LEU A 61 19.31 13.97 7.26
CA LEU A 61 20.27 15.03 7.52
C LEU A 61 19.69 16.14 8.39
N THR A 62 20.49 16.60 9.34
CA THR A 62 20.19 17.86 10.07
C THR A 62 20.84 19.02 9.30
N TYR A 63 20.06 20.02 8.95
CA TYR A 63 20.54 21.21 8.28
C TYR A 63 20.04 22.49 8.93
N LEU A 64 20.78 23.56 8.71
CA LEU A 64 20.44 24.88 9.19
C LEU A 64 19.69 25.66 8.08
N SER A 65 18.65 26.36 8.45
CA SER A 65 17.95 27.32 7.59
C SER A 65 18.33 28.74 8.00
N SER A 66 18.30 29.63 7.02
CA SER A 66 18.46 31.09 7.28
C SER A 66 17.21 31.80 6.80
N ASP A 67 16.60 32.55 7.70
CA ASP A 67 15.46 33.41 7.40
C ASP A 67 15.82 34.89 7.58
N LEU A 68 15.21 35.73 6.77
CA LEU A 68 15.34 37.18 6.89
C LEU A 68 14.40 37.69 7.99
N LEU A 69 14.97 38.19 9.06
CA LEU A 69 14.21 38.85 10.13
C LEU A 69 14.02 40.33 9.76
N LEU A 70 12.81 40.85 9.94
CA LEU A 70 12.48 42.27 9.75
C LEU A 70 12.85 42.84 8.34
N GLY A 71 12.63 42.03 7.29
CA GLY A 71 12.79 42.47 5.90
C GLY A 71 14.18 43.02 5.63
N ASN A 72 15.08 42.28 5.12
CA ASN A 72 16.44 42.64 4.64
C ASN A 72 17.46 43.16 5.66
N SER A 73 17.14 43.38 6.91
CA SER A 73 18.07 43.99 7.85
C SER A 73 18.86 43.03 8.72
N THR A 74 18.35 41.82 8.92
CA THR A 74 18.98 40.83 9.82
C THR A 74 18.68 39.43 9.36
N SER A 75 19.70 38.56 9.30
CA SER A 75 19.53 37.14 9.02
C SER A 75 19.46 36.38 10.35
N SER A 76 18.49 35.53 10.49
CA SER A 76 18.47 34.52 11.56
C SER A 76 18.92 33.17 11.01
N ILE A 77 19.73 32.45 11.77
CA ILE A 77 20.11 31.08 11.47
C ILE A 77 19.40 30.17 12.47
N GLY A 78 18.58 29.29 11.98
CA GLY A 78 17.88 28.30 12.79
C GLY A 78 18.15 26.88 12.28
N ILE A 79 17.71 25.89 13.04
CA ILE A 79 17.69 24.51 12.55
C ILE A 79 16.49 24.38 11.60
N GLY A 80 16.73 24.09 10.34
CA GLY A 80 15.68 23.90 9.33
C GLY A 80 15.01 22.55 9.46
N GLN A 81 15.79 21.51 9.82
CA GLN A 81 15.30 20.15 10.00
C GLN A 81 16.23 19.38 10.94
N ILE A 82 15.66 18.50 11.76
CA ILE A 82 16.40 17.44 12.45
C ILE A 82 16.34 16.19 11.60
N GLY A 83 17.51 15.71 11.17
CA GLY A 83 17.63 14.43 10.48
C GLY A 83 17.50 13.25 11.42
N ASN A 84 16.93 12.17 10.89
CA ASN A 84 16.84 10.90 11.60
C ASN A 84 17.64 9.81 10.86
N SER A 85 18.86 9.55 11.33
CA SER A 85 19.73 8.52 10.77
C SER A 85 19.25 7.09 11.01
N SER A 86 18.22 6.89 11.83
CA SER A 86 17.61 5.57 12.10
C SER A 86 16.45 5.24 11.16
N LEU A 87 16.17 6.08 10.17
CA LEU A 87 15.12 5.81 9.17
C LEU A 87 15.38 4.49 8.44
N ARG A 88 14.29 3.75 8.21
CA ARG A 88 14.29 2.44 7.56
C ARG A 88 13.29 2.44 6.41
N TRP A 89 13.42 1.45 5.55
CA TRP A 89 12.43 1.14 4.51
C TRP A 89 11.04 0.95 5.11
N GLU A 90 10.05 1.55 4.50
CA GLU A 90 8.68 1.12 4.70
C GLU A 90 8.53 -0.31 4.18
N THR A 91 7.87 -1.16 4.91
CA THR A 91 7.69 -2.56 4.51
C THR A 91 6.22 -2.89 4.45
N THR A 92 5.74 -3.26 3.28
CA THR A 92 4.38 -3.72 3.05
C THR A 92 4.38 -5.23 2.85
N ASN A 93 3.74 -5.94 3.76
CA ASN A 93 3.43 -7.36 3.63
C ASN A 93 2.03 -7.51 3.06
N ARG A 94 1.90 -8.23 1.95
CA ARG A 94 0.63 -8.44 1.26
C ARG A 94 0.33 -9.92 1.13
N PHE A 95 -0.91 -10.29 1.44
CA PHE A 95 -1.49 -11.59 1.20
C PHE A 95 -2.63 -11.46 0.19
N ASN A 96 -2.66 -12.35 -0.79
CA ASN A 96 -3.71 -12.42 -1.80
C ASN A 96 -4.24 -13.85 -1.86
N ALA A 97 -5.55 -14.02 -2.02
CA ALA A 97 -6.19 -15.30 -2.31
C ALA A 97 -7.20 -15.11 -3.43
N GLY A 98 -7.18 -15.99 -4.41
CA GLY A 98 -8.05 -15.91 -5.59
C GLY A 98 -8.78 -17.21 -5.87
N LEU A 99 -9.99 -17.10 -6.35
CA LEU A 99 -10.82 -18.18 -6.89
C LEU A 99 -11.24 -17.79 -8.31
N GLU A 100 -11.01 -18.66 -9.26
CA GLU A 100 -11.43 -18.49 -10.65
C GLU A 100 -12.14 -19.74 -11.12
N GLY A 101 -13.33 -19.60 -11.72
CA GLY A 101 -14.11 -20.71 -12.21
C GLY A 101 -14.75 -20.42 -13.56
N ASN A 102 -14.76 -21.46 -14.42
CA ASN A 102 -15.52 -21.49 -15.66
C ASN A 102 -16.61 -22.54 -15.55
N PHE A 103 -17.82 -22.15 -15.88
CA PHE A 103 -19.02 -22.98 -15.68
C PHE A 103 -19.84 -23.04 -16.95
N PHE A 104 -20.67 -24.09 -17.05
CA PHE A 104 -21.68 -24.28 -18.11
C PHE A 104 -21.07 -24.21 -19.52
N ASN A 105 -20.06 -25.08 -19.78
CA ASN A 105 -19.31 -25.10 -21.05
C ASN A 105 -18.67 -23.74 -21.36
N ASN A 106 -18.03 -23.12 -20.36
CA ASN A 106 -17.37 -21.81 -20.45
C ASN A 106 -18.34 -20.65 -20.81
N ARG A 107 -19.62 -20.81 -20.49
CA ARG A 107 -20.60 -19.74 -20.65
C ARG A 107 -20.58 -18.74 -19.49
N LEU A 108 -20.20 -19.18 -18.30
CA LEU A 108 -20.05 -18.33 -17.12
C LEU A 108 -18.60 -18.38 -16.62
N ASN A 109 -17.94 -17.25 -16.59
CA ASN A 109 -16.67 -17.05 -15.88
C ASN A 109 -16.94 -16.28 -14.60
N LEU A 110 -16.45 -16.80 -13.47
CA LEU A 110 -16.48 -16.14 -12.15
C LEU A 110 -15.06 -15.98 -11.65
N ARG A 111 -14.77 -14.80 -11.12
CA ARG A 111 -13.52 -14.49 -10.44
C ARG A 111 -13.81 -13.80 -9.12
N ALA A 112 -13.19 -14.26 -8.05
CA ALA A 112 -13.26 -13.63 -6.75
C ALA A 112 -11.84 -13.56 -6.16
N ASN A 113 -11.45 -12.39 -5.66
CA ASN A 113 -10.16 -12.17 -5.03
C ASN A 113 -10.38 -11.55 -3.66
N TYR A 114 -9.55 -11.93 -2.72
CA TYR A 114 -9.41 -11.30 -1.41
C TYR A 114 -7.95 -10.86 -1.24
N PHE A 115 -7.76 -9.69 -0.70
CA PHE A 115 -6.42 -9.18 -0.40
C PHE A 115 -6.38 -8.54 0.98
N MET A 116 -5.23 -8.65 1.60
CA MET A 116 -4.89 -7.98 2.85
C MET A 116 -3.44 -7.51 2.78
N SER A 117 -3.19 -6.27 3.15
CA SER A 117 -1.84 -5.73 3.27
C SER A 117 -1.65 -5.00 4.58
N LYS A 118 -0.42 -5.04 5.08
CA LYS A 118 0.00 -4.30 6.27
C LYS A 118 1.33 -3.62 5.97
N THR A 119 1.32 -2.29 6.01
CA THR A 119 2.52 -1.47 5.92
C THR A 119 3.01 -1.15 7.34
N ASN A 120 4.24 -1.52 7.63
CA ASN A 120 4.94 -1.18 8.86
C ASN A 120 6.07 -0.21 8.53
N ASN A 121 6.57 0.46 9.54
CA ASN A 121 7.63 1.47 9.42
C ASN A 121 7.24 2.59 8.43
N LEU A 122 5.94 2.88 8.34
CA LEU A 122 5.45 3.98 7.50
C LEU A 122 6.12 5.26 7.95
N VAL A 123 6.76 5.97 7.03
CA VAL A 123 7.44 7.21 7.32
C VAL A 123 6.40 8.32 7.49
N THR A 124 6.44 8.92 8.64
CA THR A 124 5.51 9.96 9.06
C THR A 124 6.26 11.11 9.72
N LEU A 125 5.62 12.25 9.84
CA LEU A 125 6.14 13.38 10.60
C LEU A 125 5.72 13.22 12.06
N GLY A 126 6.70 13.07 12.95
CA GLY A 126 6.52 13.19 14.38
C GLY A 126 6.62 14.66 14.79
N THR A 127 5.82 15.09 15.74
CA THR A 127 5.88 16.45 16.30
C THR A 127 6.82 16.49 17.49
N LEU A 128 7.61 17.56 17.57
CA LEU A 128 8.44 17.89 18.71
C LEU A 128 7.76 18.89 19.62
N ALA A 129 8.15 18.88 20.90
CA ALA A 129 7.68 19.92 21.81
C ALA A 129 8.13 21.28 21.29
N TYR A 130 7.24 22.28 21.31
CA TYR A 130 7.50 23.63 20.78
C TYR A 130 8.75 24.31 21.36
N VAL A 131 9.12 23.94 22.57
CA VAL A 131 10.36 24.42 23.22
C VAL A 131 11.66 23.96 22.52
N ALA A 132 11.58 22.98 21.63
CA ALA A 132 12.74 22.51 20.84
C ALA A 132 13.09 23.43 19.67
N GLY A 133 12.26 24.43 19.36
CA GLY A 133 12.45 25.36 18.23
C GLY A 133 12.19 24.76 16.86
N LEU A 134 11.67 23.54 16.81
CA LEU A 134 11.30 22.80 15.59
C LEU A 134 9.94 22.15 15.77
N SER A 135 9.20 22.02 14.69
CA SER A 135 7.87 21.42 14.75
C SER A 135 7.89 19.93 14.48
N ASP A 136 8.70 19.46 13.53
CA ASP A 136 8.52 18.15 12.96
C ASP A 136 9.86 17.45 12.66
N TYR A 137 9.84 16.11 12.67
CA TYR A 137 10.93 15.26 12.22
C TYR A 137 10.39 13.97 11.60
N TYR A 138 11.14 13.36 10.69
CA TYR A 138 10.74 12.10 10.06
C TYR A 138 10.98 10.90 11.00
N THR A 139 9.99 10.01 11.09
CA THR A 139 10.07 8.79 11.90
C THR A 139 9.34 7.62 11.22
N ASN A 140 9.75 6.38 11.50
CA ASN A 140 9.11 5.15 11.02
C ASN A 140 8.02 4.61 11.96
N ASP A 141 7.36 5.46 12.73
CA ASP A 141 6.40 5.01 13.74
C ASP A 141 4.98 4.80 13.22
N GLY A 142 4.72 5.06 11.95
CA GLY A 142 3.43 4.83 11.33
C GLY A 142 3.17 3.36 10.97
N ALA A 143 1.92 2.97 10.92
CA ALA A 143 1.47 1.70 10.36
C ALA A 143 0.07 1.81 9.74
N LEU A 144 -0.12 1.16 8.60
CA LEU A 144 -1.35 1.14 7.82
C LEU A 144 -1.76 -0.31 7.54
N LYS A 145 -3.05 -0.59 7.59
CA LYS A 145 -3.64 -1.86 7.17
C LYS A 145 -4.66 -1.59 6.07
N ASN A 146 -4.63 -2.42 5.04
CA ASN A 146 -5.60 -2.40 3.96
C ASN A 146 -6.09 -3.81 3.71
N HIS A 147 -7.39 -4.00 3.52
CA HIS A 147 -7.98 -5.28 3.15
C HIS A 147 -9.23 -5.05 2.32
N GLY A 148 -9.53 -6.01 1.47
CA GLY A 148 -10.68 -5.91 0.61
C GLY A 148 -10.91 -7.16 -0.20
N PHE A 149 -11.95 -7.12 -1.02
CA PHE A 149 -12.29 -8.16 -1.97
C PHE A 149 -12.79 -7.53 -3.27
N ASP A 150 -12.63 -8.27 -4.34
CA ASP A 150 -13.29 -8.01 -5.62
C ASP A 150 -13.90 -9.30 -6.16
N VAL A 151 -15.05 -9.15 -6.80
CA VAL A 151 -15.76 -10.24 -7.49
C VAL A 151 -16.15 -9.74 -8.86
N ALA A 152 -15.91 -10.55 -9.86
CA ALA A 152 -16.31 -10.28 -11.24
C ALA A 152 -16.95 -11.52 -11.86
N PHE A 153 -17.95 -11.31 -12.69
CA PHE A 153 -18.49 -12.37 -13.53
C PHE A 153 -18.65 -11.89 -14.97
N ASN A 154 -18.56 -12.84 -15.90
CA ASN A 154 -18.89 -12.65 -17.30
C ASN A 154 -19.72 -13.85 -17.76
N ALA A 155 -20.89 -13.59 -18.35
CA ALA A 155 -21.82 -14.60 -18.80
C ALA A 155 -22.12 -14.43 -20.30
N LYS A 156 -21.86 -15.47 -21.08
CA LYS A 156 -22.29 -15.60 -22.48
C LYS A 156 -23.73 -16.08 -22.51
N VAL A 157 -24.67 -15.14 -22.44
CA VAL A 157 -26.12 -15.44 -22.36
C VAL A 157 -26.60 -16.07 -23.64
N VAL A 158 -26.22 -15.49 -24.78
CA VAL A 158 -26.49 -16.03 -26.13
C VAL A 158 -25.15 -16.20 -26.84
N ASN A 159 -24.92 -17.37 -27.39
CA ASN A 159 -23.68 -17.66 -28.15
C ASN A 159 -24.05 -18.47 -29.40
N GLU A 160 -24.80 -17.84 -30.28
CA GLU A 160 -25.21 -18.40 -31.56
C GLU A 160 -24.33 -17.88 -32.70
N LYS A 161 -24.34 -18.59 -33.86
CA LYS A 161 -23.51 -18.24 -35.01
C LYS A 161 -23.70 -16.80 -35.49
N ASN A 162 -24.96 -16.32 -35.49
CA ASN A 162 -25.35 -15.02 -36.04
C ASN A 162 -25.62 -13.96 -34.97
N PHE A 163 -25.69 -14.35 -33.69
CA PHE A 163 -25.94 -13.43 -32.56
C PHE A 163 -25.22 -13.87 -31.31
N LYS A 164 -24.48 -12.96 -30.73
CA LYS A 164 -23.79 -13.17 -29.45
C LYS A 164 -24.20 -12.06 -28.47
N PHE A 165 -24.54 -12.46 -27.27
CA PHE A 165 -24.83 -11.52 -26.18
C PHE A 165 -24.10 -11.95 -24.93
N GLU A 166 -23.26 -11.06 -24.44
CA GLU A 166 -22.48 -11.24 -23.21
C GLU A 166 -22.85 -10.18 -22.19
N LEU A 167 -22.94 -10.58 -20.93
CA LEU A 167 -23.20 -9.70 -19.81
C LEU A 167 -22.11 -9.91 -18.78
N GLY A 168 -21.52 -8.82 -18.28
CA GLY A 168 -20.53 -8.85 -17.22
C GLY A 168 -20.78 -7.77 -16.20
N ALA A 169 -20.42 -8.07 -14.95
CA ALA A 169 -20.38 -7.09 -13.89
C ALA A 169 -19.21 -7.40 -12.94
N SER A 170 -18.75 -6.35 -12.26
CA SER A 170 -17.77 -6.47 -11.21
C SER A 170 -18.13 -5.58 -10.04
N MET A 171 -17.78 -6.03 -8.85
CA MET A 171 -17.91 -5.24 -7.63
C MET A 171 -16.70 -5.47 -6.76
N GLY A 172 -16.32 -4.47 -5.98
CA GLY A 172 -15.24 -4.58 -5.03
C GLY A 172 -15.48 -3.66 -3.86
N HIS A 173 -14.89 -4.03 -2.75
CA HIS A 173 -14.86 -3.22 -1.54
C HIS A 173 -13.48 -3.32 -0.89
N TYR A 174 -13.00 -2.20 -0.36
CA TYR A 174 -11.79 -2.19 0.44
C TYR A 174 -11.93 -1.24 1.62
N LYS A 175 -11.17 -1.51 2.67
CA LYS A 175 -11.01 -0.66 3.83
C LYS A 175 -9.53 -0.39 4.07
N ASN A 176 -9.18 0.89 4.16
CA ASN A 176 -7.90 1.35 4.69
C ASN A 176 -8.08 1.72 6.14
N GLU A 177 -7.10 1.41 6.97
CA GLU A 177 -7.12 1.71 8.38
C GLU A 177 -5.71 2.11 8.84
N LEU A 178 -5.60 3.32 9.35
CA LEU A 178 -4.39 3.78 10.01
C LEU A 178 -4.32 3.14 11.39
N THR A 179 -3.36 2.24 11.61
CA THR A 179 -3.28 1.43 12.85
C THR A 179 -2.33 2.01 13.88
N ARG A 180 -1.40 2.88 13.47
CA ARG A 180 -0.44 3.51 14.37
C ARG A 180 0.06 4.83 13.81
N LEU A 181 0.26 5.80 14.71
CA LEU A 181 0.91 7.09 14.49
C LEU A 181 2.04 7.29 15.53
N PRO A 182 2.98 8.23 15.26
CA PRO A 182 4.07 8.53 16.19
C PRO A 182 3.59 9.02 17.55
N GLN A 183 4.34 8.68 18.60
CA GLN A 183 4.26 9.27 19.95
C GLN A 183 2.85 9.47 20.54
N GLY A 184 1.97 8.46 20.34
CA GLY A 184 0.63 8.52 20.90
C GLY A 184 -0.31 9.51 20.21
N GLN A 185 0.06 10.04 19.06
CA GLN A 185 -0.85 10.79 18.21
C GLN A 185 -2.00 9.86 17.77
N THR A 186 -3.22 10.38 17.86
CA THR A 186 -4.42 9.64 17.42
C THR A 186 -4.94 10.13 16.08
N SER A 187 -4.47 11.26 15.61
CA SER A 187 -4.87 11.86 14.33
C SER A 187 -3.79 12.78 13.80
N PHE A 188 -3.81 13.01 12.48
CA PHE A 188 -3.06 14.08 11.85
C PHE A 188 -3.91 14.78 10.78
N GLU A 189 -3.57 16.03 10.51
CA GLU A 189 -4.25 16.87 9.52
C GLU A 189 -3.34 17.08 8.31
N THR A 190 -3.88 16.82 7.12
CA THR A 190 -3.23 17.18 5.85
C THR A 190 -3.98 18.35 5.23
N LYS A 191 -3.33 19.49 5.13
CA LYS A 191 -3.88 20.67 4.46
C LYS A 191 -3.76 20.51 2.95
N MET A 192 -4.86 20.65 2.24
CA MET A 192 -4.95 20.71 0.79
C MET A 192 -5.45 22.09 0.34
N TYR A 193 -5.30 22.38 -0.96
CA TYR A 193 -5.72 23.68 -1.51
C TYR A 193 -7.19 24.05 -1.19
N ASN A 194 -8.07 23.06 -1.14
CA ASN A 194 -9.52 23.25 -0.93
C ASN A 194 -10.06 22.68 0.40
N GLY A 195 -9.20 22.35 1.36
CA GLY A 195 -9.66 21.80 2.62
C GLY A 195 -8.59 21.11 3.45
N THR A 196 -9.02 20.51 4.53
CA THR A 196 -8.18 19.72 5.42
C THR A 196 -8.70 18.29 5.47
N ILE A 197 -7.83 17.32 5.27
CA ILE A 197 -8.14 15.92 5.50
C ILE A 197 -7.65 15.57 6.91
N LEU A 198 -8.55 15.05 7.72
CA LEU A 198 -8.24 14.52 9.03
C LEU A 198 -8.17 13.01 8.95
N SER A 199 -7.00 12.46 9.21
CA SER A 199 -6.77 11.01 9.30
C SER A 199 -6.64 10.61 10.76
N LYS A 200 -7.40 9.59 11.19
CA LYS A 200 -7.40 9.09 12.57
C LYS A 200 -7.00 7.64 12.65
N VAL A 201 -6.42 7.25 13.77
CA VAL A 201 -6.15 5.85 14.07
C VAL A 201 -7.47 5.10 14.22
N GLY A 202 -7.62 3.98 13.49
CA GLY A 202 -8.83 3.16 13.48
C GLY A 202 -9.85 3.52 12.38
N GLU A 203 -9.54 4.53 11.57
CA GLU A 203 -10.38 4.94 10.42
C GLU A 203 -9.61 4.81 9.10
#